data_65525a79e472215b95869ab20b13e4f1
#
_entry.id   65525a79e472215b95869ab20b13e4f1
#
_cell.length_a   1.000
_cell.length_b   1.000
_cell.length_c   1.000
_cell.angle_alpha   90.00
_cell.angle_beta   90.00
_cell.angle_gamma   90.00
#
_symmetry.space_group_name_H-M   'P 1'
#
loop_
_entity.id
_entity.type
_entity.pdbx_description
1 polymer ?
#
loop_
_entity_poly.entity_id
_entity_poly.type
_entity_poly.pdbx_seq_one_letter_code
_entity_poly.pdbx_strand_id
1 'polypeptide(L)'
;RNADTYCKETTRIFARELAKAGIQIVSGLARGIDGQAHRGCLEAGGYTIAVLGCGINVTYPRENIELFAQIEERGLILSEYCLDVPPLAFQFPLRNRIISGLSDGVLVSCAKKKSGSLITADLALDQGKQVYALPGRVLDAFSEGTNHLIQMGAMCVTRPKDILLDLWGEERLNM
;
A
#
# COMPACT_ATOMS: atom_id res chain seq x y z
N ARG A 1 3.73 -0.79 -11.70
CA ARG A 1 4.00 0.51 -12.36
C ARG A 1 2.97 0.88 -13.42
N ASN A 2 2.29 -0.06 -14.05
CA ASN A 2 1.20 0.16 -15.01
C ASN A 2 -0.04 -0.59 -14.52
N ALA A 3 -0.55 -0.24 -13.34
CA ALA A 3 -1.83 -0.76 -12.87
C ALA A 3 -2.95 -0.29 -13.81
N ASP A 4 -3.88 -1.17 -14.12
CA ASP A 4 -5.07 -0.82 -14.90
C ASP A 4 -6.03 0.08 -14.09
N THR A 5 -7.08 0.55 -14.72
CA THR A 5 -8.05 1.45 -14.08
C THR A 5 -8.78 0.76 -12.93
N TYR A 6 -9.13 -0.52 -13.08
CA TYR A 6 -9.79 -1.30 -12.04
C TYR A 6 -8.93 -1.40 -10.77
N CYS A 7 -7.65 -1.77 -10.92
CA CYS A 7 -6.69 -1.86 -9.83
C CYS A 7 -6.56 -0.53 -9.07
N LYS A 8 -6.46 0.57 -9.81
CA LYS A 8 -6.32 1.92 -9.24
C LYS A 8 -7.57 2.31 -8.45
N GLU A 9 -8.74 2.13 -9.04
CA GLU A 9 -10.01 2.51 -8.42
C GLU A 9 -10.31 1.65 -7.19
N THR A 10 -10.13 0.34 -7.29
CA THR A 10 -10.34 -0.58 -6.17
C THR A 10 -9.40 -0.25 -5.00
N THR A 11 -8.12 0.02 -5.27
CA THR A 11 -7.18 0.44 -4.23
C THR A 11 -7.63 1.73 -3.55
N ARG A 12 -8.06 2.73 -4.34
CA ARG A 12 -8.53 4.02 -3.81
C ARG A 12 -9.75 3.85 -2.92
N ILE A 13 -10.72 3.01 -3.35
CA ILE A 13 -11.92 2.70 -2.56
C ILE A 13 -11.54 2.03 -1.24
N PHE A 14 -10.70 0.98 -1.28
CA PHE A 14 -10.25 0.29 -0.07
C PHE A 14 -9.54 1.24 0.90
N ALA A 15 -8.56 2.01 0.41
CA ALA A 15 -7.84 2.96 1.25
C ALA A 15 -8.75 4.02 1.87
N ARG A 16 -9.74 4.53 1.11
CA ARG A 16 -10.71 5.50 1.59
C ARG A 16 -11.62 4.92 2.69
N GLU A 17 -12.16 3.74 2.49
CA GLU A 17 -13.07 3.12 3.47
C GLU A 17 -12.32 2.67 4.74
N LEU A 18 -11.09 2.17 4.61
CA LEU A 18 -10.21 1.88 5.75
C LEU A 18 -9.86 3.16 6.54
N ALA A 19 -9.53 4.24 5.84
CA ALA A 19 -9.23 5.52 6.47
C ALA A 19 -10.44 6.13 7.19
N LYS A 20 -11.66 6.01 6.65
CA LYS A 20 -12.90 6.40 7.34
C LYS A 20 -13.09 5.65 8.67
N ALA A 21 -12.63 4.42 8.74
CA ALA A 21 -12.65 3.62 9.96
C ALA A 21 -11.48 3.94 10.92
N GLY A 22 -10.62 4.91 10.58
CA GLY A 22 -9.49 5.31 11.43
C GLY A 22 -8.18 4.55 11.18
N ILE A 23 -8.11 3.69 10.14
CA ILE A 23 -6.87 3.02 9.74
C ILE A 23 -5.96 4.02 9.03
N GLN A 24 -4.70 4.08 9.45
CA GLN A 24 -3.65 4.84 8.76
C GLN A 24 -3.13 4.04 7.55
N ILE A 25 -2.89 4.72 6.44
CA ILE A 25 -2.39 4.08 5.22
C ILE A 25 -0.89 4.36 5.07
N VAL A 26 -0.09 3.30 5.05
CA VAL A 26 1.35 3.36 4.80
C VAL A 26 1.63 2.84 3.39
N SER A 27 2.33 3.62 2.56
CA SER A 27 2.71 3.19 1.21
C SER A 27 3.98 3.90 0.73
N GLY A 28 4.41 3.60 -0.49
CA GLY A 28 5.71 4.04 -1.01
C GLY A 28 5.68 5.22 -1.96
N LEU A 29 4.55 5.86 -2.16
CA LEU A 29 4.36 6.98 -3.09
C LEU A 29 4.78 6.66 -4.55
N ALA A 30 4.91 5.38 -4.92
CA ALA A 30 5.23 4.97 -6.27
C ALA A 30 4.09 5.27 -7.26
N ARG A 31 4.38 5.12 -8.56
CA ARG A 31 3.36 5.24 -9.61
C ARG A 31 2.26 4.19 -9.45
N GLY A 32 1.04 4.58 -9.73
CA GLY A 32 -0.10 3.66 -9.79
C GLY A 32 -0.72 3.39 -8.43
N ILE A 33 -0.59 2.19 -7.91
CA ILE A 33 -1.29 1.70 -6.71
C ILE A 33 -0.98 2.55 -5.47
N ASP A 34 0.29 2.81 -5.18
CA ASP A 34 0.70 3.58 -4.00
C ASP A 34 0.07 4.99 -4.00
N GLY A 35 0.14 5.69 -5.14
CA GLY A 35 -0.48 7.01 -5.27
C GLY A 35 -2.00 6.96 -5.07
N GLN A 36 -2.68 5.90 -5.49
CA GLN A 36 -4.13 5.75 -5.26
C GLN A 36 -4.46 5.42 -3.81
N ALA A 37 -3.63 4.64 -3.12
CA ALA A 37 -3.79 4.38 -1.70
C ALA A 37 -3.71 5.68 -0.88
N HIS A 38 -2.70 6.51 -1.13
CA HIS A 38 -2.58 7.82 -0.47
C HIS A 38 -3.76 8.75 -0.79
N ARG A 39 -4.17 8.85 -2.07
CA ARG A 39 -5.32 9.68 -2.47
C ARG A 39 -6.60 9.24 -1.77
N GLY A 40 -6.90 7.92 -1.78
CA GLY A 40 -8.09 7.41 -1.10
C GLY A 40 -8.10 7.73 0.39
N CYS A 41 -6.96 7.61 1.06
CA CYS A 41 -6.82 7.98 2.47
C CYS A 41 -7.08 9.48 2.71
N LEU A 42 -6.43 10.35 1.94
CA LEU A 42 -6.58 11.81 2.07
C LEU A 42 -8.00 12.31 1.75
N GLU A 43 -8.70 11.67 0.82
CA GLU A 43 -10.12 11.95 0.50
C GLU A 43 -11.06 11.67 1.66
N ALA A 44 -10.73 10.70 2.49
CA ALA A 44 -11.46 10.38 3.71
C ALA A 44 -11.10 11.29 4.90
N GLY A 45 -10.15 12.23 4.71
CA GLY A 45 -9.58 13.01 5.81
C GLY A 45 -8.66 12.18 6.72
N GLY A 46 -8.23 11.00 6.27
CA GLY A 46 -7.37 10.10 7.02
C GLY A 46 -5.89 10.50 6.99
N TYR A 47 -5.11 9.88 7.86
CA TYR A 47 -3.67 10.08 7.98
C TYR A 47 -2.91 9.05 7.15
N THR A 48 -1.99 9.49 6.30
CA THR A 48 -1.20 8.59 5.46
C THR A 48 0.30 8.85 5.59
N ILE A 49 1.08 7.77 5.52
CA ILE A 49 2.54 7.80 5.65
C ILE A 49 3.16 7.34 4.34
N ALA A 50 3.93 8.22 3.71
CA ALA A 50 4.71 7.90 2.52
C ALA A 50 6.15 7.60 2.91
N VAL A 51 6.61 6.37 2.67
CA VAL A 51 7.99 6.00 2.84
C VAL A 51 8.71 6.12 1.51
N LEU A 52 9.80 6.89 1.43
CA LEU A 52 10.50 7.17 0.18
C LEU A 52 11.67 6.20 -0.06
N GLY A 53 11.96 5.92 -1.34
CA GLY A 53 13.18 5.24 -1.77
C GLY A 53 14.26 6.21 -2.26
N CYS A 54 14.27 7.46 -1.78
CA CYS A 54 15.23 8.52 -2.10
C CYS A 54 15.25 9.53 -0.96
N GLY A 55 16.13 10.51 -1.01
CA GLY A 55 16.15 11.60 -0.04
C GLY A 55 14.87 12.41 -0.02
N ILE A 56 14.55 13.01 1.13
CA ILE A 56 13.25 13.68 1.36
C ILE A 56 13.09 14.95 0.49
N ASN A 57 14.19 15.60 0.10
CA ASN A 57 14.16 16.75 -0.80
C ASN A 57 13.90 16.36 -2.26
N VAL A 58 13.89 15.07 -2.57
CA VAL A 58 13.74 14.56 -3.93
C VAL A 58 12.32 14.03 -4.14
N THR A 59 11.46 14.82 -4.78
CA THR A 59 10.11 14.36 -5.13
C THR A 59 10.17 13.37 -6.29
N TYR A 60 9.91 12.11 -5.98
CA TYR A 60 9.85 11.04 -6.96
C TYR A 60 8.69 10.08 -6.68
N PRO A 61 7.89 9.71 -7.70
CA PRO A 61 7.95 10.19 -9.09
C PRO A 61 7.40 11.62 -9.23
N ARG A 62 7.87 12.38 -10.22
CA ARG A 62 7.48 13.79 -10.44
C ARG A 62 5.98 13.98 -10.65
N GLU A 63 5.30 12.99 -11.20
CA GLU A 63 3.84 13.01 -11.41
C GLU A 63 3.03 13.02 -10.11
N ASN A 64 3.64 12.68 -8.98
CA ASN A 64 3.03 12.69 -7.65
C ASN A 64 3.42 13.92 -6.81
N ILE A 65 3.94 14.99 -7.43
CA ILE A 65 4.40 16.20 -6.71
C ILE A 65 3.27 16.86 -5.89
N GLU A 66 2.07 16.96 -6.45
CA GLU A 66 0.92 17.51 -5.75
C GLU A 66 0.47 16.61 -4.59
N LEU A 67 0.54 15.29 -4.81
CA LEU A 67 0.23 14.31 -3.77
C LEU A 67 1.28 14.34 -2.65
N PHE A 68 2.56 14.50 -3.00
CA PHE A 68 3.64 14.69 -2.03
C PHE A 68 3.36 15.87 -1.11
N ALA A 69 3.04 17.05 -1.68
CA ALA A 69 2.72 18.25 -0.90
C ALA A 69 1.49 18.05 0.01
N GLN A 70 0.45 17.35 -0.47
CA GLN A 70 -0.72 17.03 0.36
C GLN A 70 -0.39 16.08 1.52
N ILE A 71 0.52 15.11 1.30
CA ILE A 71 0.95 14.20 2.37
C ILE A 71 1.85 14.94 3.37
N GLU A 72 2.71 15.85 2.91
CA GLU A 72 3.54 16.68 3.78
C GLU A 72 2.69 17.55 4.72
N GLU A 73 1.58 18.08 4.22
CA GLU A 73 0.65 18.91 5.00
C GLU A 73 -0.23 18.12 5.98
N ARG A 74 -0.70 16.91 5.58
CA ARG A 74 -1.78 16.19 6.29
C ARG A 74 -1.41 14.76 6.70
N GLY A 75 -0.16 14.37 6.57
CA GLY A 75 0.34 13.04 6.85
C GLY A 75 1.79 13.07 7.27
N LEU A 76 2.57 12.10 6.82
CA LEU A 76 4.00 11.99 7.12
C LEU A 76 4.78 11.52 5.91
N ILE A 77 5.91 12.16 5.64
CA ILE A 77 6.93 11.71 4.68
C ILE A 77 8.11 11.16 5.47
N LEU A 78 8.51 9.93 5.19
CA LEU A 78 9.66 9.27 5.80
C LEU A 78 10.69 8.87 4.76
N SER A 79 11.97 9.00 5.10
CA SER A 79 13.07 8.46 4.32
C SER A 79 14.21 8.00 5.23
N GLU A 80 14.86 6.90 4.85
CA GLU A 80 16.09 6.39 5.46
C GLU A 80 17.35 7.01 4.80
N TYR A 81 17.17 7.71 3.68
CA TYR A 81 18.26 8.28 2.89
C TYR A 81 18.53 9.73 3.28
N CYS A 82 19.79 10.17 3.13
CA CYS A 82 20.13 11.59 3.28
C CYS A 82 19.32 12.46 2.32
N LEU A 83 19.15 13.73 2.67
CA LEU A 83 18.18 14.67 2.10
C LEU A 83 18.07 14.70 0.56
N ASP A 84 19.22 14.65 -0.14
CA ASP A 84 19.28 14.85 -1.59
C ASP A 84 19.67 13.57 -2.37
N VAL A 85 19.66 12.40 -1.73
CA VAL A 85 19.99 11.12 -2.38
C VAL A 85 19.00 10.82 -3.51
N PRO A 86 19.48 10.61 -4.76
CA PRO A 86 18.60 10.36 -5.91
C PRO A 86 17.90 8.99 -5.83
N PRO A 87 16.77 8.81 -6.52
CA PRO A 87 16.03 7.56 -6.55
C PRO A 87 16.75 6.51 -7.40
N LEU A 88 17.39 5.54 -6.77
CA LEU A 88 18.07 4.42 -7.43
C LEU A 88 17.20 3.15 -7.35
N ALA A 89 17.22 2.33 -8.39
CA ALA A 89 16.29 1.20 -8.54
C ALA A 89 16.35 0.20 -7.37
N PHE A 90 17.52 -0.07 -6.81
CA PHE A 90 17.71 -1.00 -5.70
C PHE A 90 17.17 -0.48 -4.36
N GLN A 91 17.01 0.83 -4.20
CA GLN A 91 16.51 1.45 -2.96
C GLN A 91 15.03 1.15 -2.71
N PHE A 92 14.23 0.99 -3.76
CA PHE A 92 12.80 0.75 -3.62
C PHE A 92 12.46 -0.60 -2.95
N PRO A 93 13.06 -1.74 -3.35
CA PRO A 93 12.87 -2.99 -2.62
C PRO A 93 13.36 -2.94 -1.17
N LEU A 94 14.51 -2.30 -0.93
CA LEU A 94 15.07 -2.16 0.44
C LEU A 94 14.14 -1.34 1.34
N ARG A 95 13.58 -0.26 0.83
CA ARG A 95 12.62 0.58 1.54
C ARG A 95 11.34 -0.17 1.97
N ASN A 96 10.89 -1.16 1.19
CA ASN A 96 9.63 -1.85 1.44
C ASN A 96 9.57 -2.53 2.82
N ARG A 97 10.71 -2.90 3.42
CA ARG A 97 10.78 -3.40 4.79
C ARG A 97 10.28 -2.41 5.85
N ILE A 98 10.39 -1.11 5.56
CA ILE A 98 9.89 -0.05 6.44
C ILE A 98 8.38 0.07 6.30
N ILE A 99 7.85 -0.05 5.06
CA ILE A 99 6.39 -0.05 4.83
C ILE A 99 5.74 -1.20 5.59
N SER A 100 6.22 -2.43 5.40
CA SER A 100 5.68 -3.59 6.12
C SER A 100 5.91 -3.51 7.63
N GLY A 101 7.08 -3.02 8.07
CA GLY A 101 7.42 -2.87 9.49
C GLY A 101 6.52 -1.89 10.25
N LEU A 102 6.10 -0.79 9.60
CA LEU A 102 5.20 0.20 10.18
C LEU A 102 3.72 -0.22 10.13
N SER A 103 3.39 -1.30 9.43
CA SER A 103 2.01 -1.73 9.22
C SER A 103 1.63 -2.89 10.15
N ASP A 104 0.37 -2.97 10.55
CA ASP A 104 -0.20 -4.13 11.24
C ASP A 104 -0.55 -5.26 10.27
N GLY A 105 -0.79 -4.91 9.01
CA GLY A 105 -1.00 -5.84 7.91
C GLY A 105 -0.75 -5.19 6.56
N VAL A 106 -0.51 -6.01 5.54
CA VAL A 106 -0.22 -5.55 4.17
C VAL A 106 -1.29 -6.02 3.21
N LEU A 107 -1.96 -5.08 2.54
CA LEU A 107 -2.91 -5.36 1.47
C LEU A 107 -2.23 -5.28 0.10
N VAL A 108 -2.25 -6.37 -0.64
CA VAL A 108 -1.88 -6.42 -2.05
C VAL A 108 -3.15 -6.39 -2.90
N SER A 109 -3.47 -5.22 -3.46
CA SER A 109 -4.69 -5.05 -4.26
C SER A 109 -4.57 -5.57 -5.68
N CYS A 110 -3.39 -5.47 -6.28
CA CYS A 110 -3.07 -6.01 -7.61
C CYS A 110 -1.58 -6.31 -7.70
N ALA A 111 -1.24 -7.42 -8.32
CA ALA A 111 0.15 -7.80 -8.56
C ALA A 111 0.29 -8.70 -9.79
N LYS A 112 1.25 -8.36 -10.66
CA LYS A 112 1.73 -9.31 -11.67
C LYS A 112 2.67 -10.32 -11.00
N LYS A 113 2.94 -11.44 -11.66
CA LYS A 113 3.84 -12.51 -11.17
C LYS A 113 5.21 -12.04 -10.64
N LYS A 114 5.75 -10.95 -11.19
CA LYS A 114 7.02 -10.33 -10.77
C LYS A 114 6.77 -8.88 -10.34
N SER A 115 5.89 -8.66 -9.39
CA SER A 115 5.59 -7.33 -8.86
C SER A 115 6.43 -7.02 -7.62
N GLY A 116 6.87 -5.76 -7.47
CA GLY A 116 7.54 -5.30 -6.24
C GLY A 116 6.66 -5.37 -5.00
N SER A 117 5.33 -5.38 -5.15
CA SER A 117 4.39 -5.57 -4.04
C SER A 117 4.45 -6.97 -3.43
N LEU A 118 4.86 -8.00 -4.20
CA LEU A 118 5.09 -9.34 -3.67
C LEU A 118 6.29 -9.36 -2.72
N ILE A 119 7.34 -8.58 -3.02
CA ILE A 119 8.48 -8.41 -2.10
C ILE A 119 8.01 -7.81 -0.76
N THR A 120 7.07 -6.86 -0.80
CA THR A 120 6.51 -6.27 0.43
C THR A 120 5.68 -7.30 1.20
N ALA A 121 4.93 -8.17 0.50
CA ALA A 121 4.18 -9.26 1.12
C ALA A 121 5.11 -10.27 1.80
N ASP A 122 6.19 -10.69 1.13
CA ASP A 122 7.19 -11.60 1.72
C ASP A 122 7.82 -10.99 2.97
N LEU A 123 8.24 -9.72 2.91
CA LEU A 123 8.78 -8.99 4.05
C LEU A 123 7.78 -8.86 5.21
N ALA A 124 6.49 -8.69 4.91
CA ALA A 124 5.44 -8.66 5.93
C ALA A 124 5.32 -10.03 6.62
N LEU A 125 5.34 -11.12 5.89
CA LEU A 125 5.32 -12.48 6.46
C LEU A 125 6.53 -12.74 7.33
N ASP A 126 7.74 -12.38 6.88
CA ASP A 126 8.98 -12.49 7.66
C ASP A 126 8.92 -11.69 8.98
N GLN A 127 8.15 -10.60 8.98
CA GLN A 127 7.93 -9.74 10.16
C GLN A 127 6.73 -10.18 11.02
N GLY A 128 6.10 -11.33 10.70
CA GLY A 128 4.93 -11.84 11.41
C GLY A 128 3.66 -11.01 11.23
N LYS A 129 3.56 -10.29 10.11
CA LYS A 129 2.39 -9.45 9.79
C LYS A 129 1.40 -10.19 8.90
N GLN A 130 0.12 -9.87 9.05
CA GLN A 130 -0.93 -10.42 8.20
C GLN A 130 -0.81 -9.89 6.76
N VAL A 131 -1.00 -10.77 5.78
CA VAL A 131 -1.07 -10.41 4.37
C VAL A 131 -2.48 -10.63 3.85
N TYR A 132 -3.04 -9.57 3.26
CA TYR A 132 -4.35 -9.55 2.61
C TYR A 132 -4.16 -9.46 1.09
N ALA A 133 -4.99 -10.14 0.33
CA ALA A 133 -4.96 -10.07 -1.11
C ALA A 133 -6.37 -9.99 -1.71
N LEU A 134 -6.54 -9.11 -2.69
CA LEU A 134 -7.78 -9.04 -3.47
C LEU A 134 -7.78 -10.14 -4.53
N PRO A 135 -8.85 -10.94 -4.63
CA PRO A 135 -8.99 -11.90 -5.70
C PRO A 135 -9.25 -11.19 -7.03
N GLY A 136 -8.86 -11.80 -8.11
CA GLY A 136 -9.13 -11.26 -9.43
C GLY A 136 -9.30 -12.34 -10.49
N ARG A 137 -9.50 -11.93 -11.74
CA ARG A 137 -9.74 -12.86 -12.85
C ARG A 137 -8.52 -13.74 -13.09
N VAL A 138 -8.73 -15.03 -13.28
CA VAL A 138 -7.65 -16.04 -13.44
C VAL A 138 -6.73 -15.74 -14.64
N LEU A 139 -7.27 -15.20 -15.72
CA LEU A 139 -6.53 -14.87 -16.94
C LEU A 139 -6.00 -13.42 -16.97
N ASP A 140 -6.21 -12.65 -15.91
CA ASP A 140 -5.72 -11.29 -15.82
C ASP A 140 -4.33 -11.24 -15.20
N ALA A 141 -3.36 -10.75 -15.95
CA ALA A 141 -1.98 -10.62 -15.51
C ALA A 141 -1.80 -9.77 -14.23
N PHE A 142 -2.70 -8.82 -13.95
CA PHE A 142 -2.66 -8.00 -12.74
C PHE A 142 -3.20 -8.70 -11.49
N SER A 143 -3.90 -9.82 -11.68
CA SER A 143 -4.45 -10.66 -10.62
C SER A 143 -3.60 -11.90 -10.34
N GLU A 144 -2.63 -12.21 -11.20
CA GLU A 144 -1.82 -13.42 -11.08
C GLU A 144 -1.07 -13.50 -9.74
N GLY A 145 -0.46 -12.39 -9.32
CA GLY A 145 0.29 -12.31 -8.06
C GLY A 145 -0.62 -12.37 -6.83
N THR A 146 -1.76 -11.67 -6.84
CA THR A 146 -2.70 -11.69 -5.71
C THR A 146 -3.38 -13.05 -5.56
N ASN A 147 -3.80 -13.67 -6.67
CA ASN A 147 -4.36 -15.02 -6.65
C ASN A 147 -3.32 -16.04 -6.14
N HIS A 148 -2.05 -15.88 -6.50
CA HIS A 148 -0.97 -16.73 -5.97
C HIS A 148 -0.78 -16.53 -4.45
N LEU A 149 -0.78 -15.28 -3.96
CA LEU A 149 -0.71 -15.01 -2.52
C LEU A 149 -1.86 -15.69 -1.75
N ILE A 150 -3.09 -15.66 -2.29
CA ILE A 150 -4.24 -16.34 -1.70
C ILE A 150 -4.01 -17.84 -1.65
N GLN A 151 -3.49 -18.46 -2.72
CA GLN A 151 -3.14 -19.88 -2.74
C GLN A 151 -2.07 -20.25 -1.71
N MET A 152 -1.16 -19.31 -1.40
CA MET A 152 -0.11 -19.47 -0.40
C MET A 152 -0.57 -19.18 1.03
N GLY A 153 -1.84 -18.83 1.24
CA GLY A 153 -2.44 -18.63 2.56
C GLY A 153 -2.65 -17.16 2.96
N ALA A 154 -2.41 -16.20 2.06
CA ALA A 154 -2.82 -14.83 2.33
C ALA A 154 -4.35 -14.75 2.46
N MET A 155 -4.82 -13.92 3.38
CA MET A 155 -6.26 -13.76 3.58
C MET A 155 -6.90 -13.12 2.34
N CYS A 156 -7.83 -13.86 1.71
CA CYS A 156 -8.66 -13.33 0.63
C CYS A 156 -9.66 -12.32 1.17
N VAL A 157 -9.58 -11.07 0.71
CA VAL A 157 -10.49 -10.01 1.11
C VAL A 157 -11.23 -9.45 -0.09
N THR A 158 -12.53 -9.23 0.05
CA THR A 158 -13.38 -8.69 -1.01
C THR A 158 -14.00 -7.35 -0.63
N ARG A 159 -13.91 -6.97 0.64
CA ARG A 159 -14.44 -5.73 1.20
C ARG A 159 -13.46 -5.17 2.23
N PRO A 160 -13.37 -3.84 2.40
CA PRO A 160 -12.58 -3.23 3.46
C PRO A 160 -12.92 -3.76 4.87
N LYS A 161 -14.19 -4.07 5.11
CA LYS A 161 -14.68 -4.63 6.37
C LYS A 161 -14.00 -5.96 6.74
N ASP A 162 -13.60 -6.76 5.76
CA ASP A 162 -12.92 -8.05 6.00
C ASP A 162 -11.58 -7.82 6.74
N ILE A 163 -10.84 -6.76 6.36
CA ILE A 163 -9.60 -6.33 7.03
C ILE A 163 -9.88 -5.80 8.43
N LEU A 164 -10.93 -4.98 8.58
CA LEU A 164 -11.30 -4.41 9.89
C LEU A 164 -11.70 -5.50 10.89
N LEU A 165 -12.41 -6.52 10.42
CA LEU A 165 -12.80 -7.68 11.23
C LEU A 165 -11.59 -8.46 11.73
N ASP A 166 -10.61 -8.68 10.87
CA ASP A 166 -9.38 -9.39 11.22
C ASP A 166 -8.52 -8.58 12.21
N LEU A 167 -8.36 -7.28 11.99
CA LEU A 167 -7.54 -6.41 12.84
C LEU A 167 -8.17 -6.11 14.20
N TRP A 168 -9.49 -5.98 14.27
CA TRP A 168 -10.19 -5.46 15.46
C TRP A 168 -11.14 -6.44 16.13
N GLY A 169 -11.56 -7.49 15.44
CA GLY A 169 -12.63 -8.38 15.87
C GLY A 169 -14.04 -7.75 15.72
N GLU A 170 -15.08 -8.57 15.88
CA GLU A 170 -16.47 -8.14 15.73
C GLU A 170 -16.91 -7.15 16.81
N GLU A 171 -16.40 -7.29 18.03
CA GLU A 171 -16.79 -6.47 19.18
C GLU A 171 -16.49 -4.98 18.96
N ARG A 172 -15.36 -4.65 18.35
CA ARG A 172 -14.91 -3.27 18.16
C ARG A 172 -15.57 -2.57 16.97
N LEU A 173 -16.14 -3.36 16.03
CA LEU A 173 -16.85 -2.82 14.86
C LEU A 173 -18.30 -2.44 15.15
N ASN A 174 -18.84 -2.88 16.29
CA ASN A 174 -20.23 -2.64 16.69
C ASN A 174 -20.37 -1.57 17.80
N MET A 175 -19.24 -0.96 18.21
CA MET A 175 -19.21 0.18 19.14
C MET A 175 -19.15 1.51 18.38
#